data_1d6dab0987fdb4c0fd5ddfc526d93707
#
_entry.id   1d6dab0987fdb4c0fd5ddfc526d93707
#
_cell.length_a   1.000
_cell.length_b   1.000
_cell.length_c   1.000
_cell.angle_alpha   90.00
_cell.angle_beta   90.00
_cell.angle_gamma   90.00
#
_symmetry.space_group_name_H-M   'P 1'
#
loop_
_entity.id
_entity.type
_entity.pdbx_description
1 polymer ?
#
loop_
_entity_poly.entity_id
_entity_poly.type
_entity_poly.pdbx_seq_one_letter_code
_entity_poly.pdbx_strand_id
1 'polypeptide(L)'
;MSTTPAPPVRLGLRENLAQFSLLVGVNALVGAMIGQERTVLPLLGVRVFHLHAYTAALTYIVAFGAMKAVTNFAAGTLSDRVGRKPVLVAGWLVGVPVPFLLAFGPSWGWIVFANILLGVNQGLTWSTTVIMKIDLVGPARRGLAMGFNEAAGYGAVALAALGTGFIAGRAGLRPDPFFLGMAAAGLGLGLSTLFVRETQGHARFEAASHVDSSPDTHGELSTKEVFWLTSVKEKALSAASQAGLVNNLNDGLAWGIFPLFFARAGLSISRIGILAALYPAVWGLGQLVTGALSDRIGRKWLIAAGMWTQAAAIGFIAAAHGFWPWAAGAFLLGVGTAMVYPTLLAAVGDVAHPAWRASAVGVYRLWRDAGFAIGALTAGLVADLLGLAAAIWFVAGLTAISAAVVAVRMYETHPPRQGEKRTGRSRDGRRSDPLPIADLTVQP
;
A
#
# COMPACT_ATOMS: atom_id res chain seq x y z
N MET A 1 11.59 44.89 11.59
CA MET A 1 10.91 43.73 10.98
C MET A 1 9.86 43.24 11.95
N SER A 2 8.59 43.48 11.68
CA SER A 2 7.46 43.06 12.52
C SER A 2 7.30 41.53 12.36
N THR A 3 7.66 40.78 13.38
CA THR A 3 7.39 39.34 13.46
C THR A 3 5.91 39.14 13.81
N THR A 4 5.07 39.01 12.79
CA THR A 4 3.71 38.55 12.99
C THR A 4 3.80 37.18 13.66
N PRO A 5 3.18 36.97 14.85
CA PRO A 5 3.21 35.67 15.51
C PRO A 5 2.58 34.62 14.58
N ALA A 6 3.24 33.45 14.45
CA ALA A 6 2.70 32.37 13.67
C ALA A 6 1.30 32.01 14.20
N PRO A 7 0.32 31.78 13.32
CA PRO A 7 -1.04 31.45 13.76
C PRO A 7 -1.00 30.21 14.68
N PRO A 8 -1.84 30.19 15.73
CA PRO A 8 -1.85 29.09 16.69
C PRO A 8 -2.15 27.76 15.97
N VAL A 9 -1.34 26.74 16.25
CA VAL A 9 -1.52 25.38 15.72
C VAL A 9 -2.87 24.84 16.23
N ARG A 10 -3.71 24.39 15.30
CA ARG A 10 -5.01 23.76 15.63
C ARG A 10 -5.11 22.42 14.93
N LEU A 11 -5.47 21.35 15.68
CA LEU A 11 -5.75 20.04 15.12
C LEU A 11 -7.20 19.99 14.65
N GLY A 12 -7.46 19.31 13.55
CA GLY A 12 -8.81 19.07 13.04
C GLY A 12 -8.90 19.15 11.53
N LEU A 13 -9.85 18.40 10.97
CA LEU A 13 -10.06 18.37 9.51
C LEU A 13 -10.60 19.71 8.98
N ARG A 14 -11.54 20.33 9.70
CA ARG A 14 -12.16 21.60 9.27
C ARG A 14 -11.16 22.75 9.34
N GLU A 15 -10.36 22.77 10.39
CA GLU A 15 -9.35 23.78 10.68
C GLU A 15 -8.22 23.78 9.64
N ASN A 16 -7.93 22.58 9.08
CA ASN A 16 -6.83 22.36 8.15
C ASN A 16 -7.29 21.89 6.75
N LEU A 17 -8.57 22.11 6.40
CA LEU A 17 -9.19 21.53 5.20
C LEU A 17 -8.42 21.85 3.92
N ALA A 18 -7.92 23.08 3.74
CA ALA A 18 -7.18 23.50 2.55
C ALA A 18 -5.86 22.71 2.39
N GLN A 19 -5.07 22.58 3.47
CA GLN A 19 -3.83 21.83 3.45
C GLN A 19 -4.08 20.32 3.32
N PHE A 20 -5.12 19.83 3.99
CA PHE A 20 -5.54 18.43 3.88
C PHE A 20 -5.92 18.06 2.43
N SER A 21 -6.77 18.88 1.79
CA SER A 21 -7.19 18.66 0.40
C SER A 21 -6.03 18.78 -0.59
N LEU A 22 -5.12 19.73 -0.36
CA LEU A 22 -3.89 19.86 -1.15
C LEU A 22 -3.03 18.59 -1.05
N LEU A 23 -2.83 18.06 0.16
CA LEU A 23 -2.06 16.81 0.38
C LEU A 23 -2.75 15.58 -0.21
N VAL A 24 -4.09 15.56 -0.26
CA VAL A 24 -4.85 14.53 -0.99
C VAL A 24 -4.56 14.61 -2.49
N GLY A 25 -4.59 15.82 -3.06
CA GLY A 25 -4.23 16.08 -4.46
C GLY A 25 -2.78 15.73 -4.78
N VAL A 26 -1.84 16.11 -3.92
CA VAL A 26 -0.41 15.72 -4.06
C VAL A 26 -0.25 14.22 -4.04
N ASN A 27 -0.97 13.50 -3.15
CA ASN A 27 -0.92 12.05 -3.12
C ASN A 27 -1.54 11.38 -4.37
N ALA A 28 -2.55 12.01 -4.97
CA ALA A 28 -3.06 11.56 -6.26
C ALA A 28 -1.99 11.64 -7.36
N LEU A 29 -1.19 12.72 -7.39
CA LEU A 29 -0.06 12.82 -8.32
C LEU A 29 1.02 11.77 -8.04
N VAL A 30 1.26 11.44 -6.77
CA VAL A 30 2.15 10.31 -6.39
C VAL A 30 1.61 8.98 -6.95
N GLY A 31 0.30 8.75 -6.84
CA GLY A 31 -0.35 7.59 -7.43
C GLY A 31 -0.24 7.55 -8.97
N ALA A 32 -0.39 8.70 -9.63
CA ALA A 32 -0.26 8.78 -11.09
C ALA A 32 1.14 8.39 -11.58
N MET A 33 2.19 8.65 -10.79
CA MET A 33 3.56 8.22 -11.10
C MET A 33 3.71 6.69 -11.18
N ILE A 34 3.00 5.93 -10.36
CA ILE A 34 2.95 4.45 -10.47
C ILE A 34 2.02 4.04 -11.62
N GLY A 35 0.87 4.70 -11.71
CA GLY A 35 -0.17 4.32 -12.67
C GLY A 35 0.29 4.38 -14.12
N GLN A 36 1.16 5.34 -14.48
CA GLN A 36 1.70 5.49 -15.83
C GLN A 36 2.39 4.24 -16.37
N GLU A 37 2.89 3.38 -15.50
CA GLU A 37 3.68 2.21 -15.87
C GLU A 37 2.85 0.94 -16.02
N ARG A 38 1.70 0.84 -15.31
CA ARG A 38 0.96 -0.41 -15.12
C ARG A 38 0.49 -1.08 -16.41
N THR A 39 0.14 -0.28 -17.42
CA THR A 39 -0.30 -0.81 -18.70
C THR A 39 0.86 -0.99 -19.68
N VAL A 40 1.80 -0.05 -19.67
CA VAL A 40 2.75 0.15 -20.76
C VAL A 40 4.06 -0.60 -20.55
N LEU A 41 4.62 -0.59 -19.33
CA LEU A 41 5.99 -1.05 -19.08
C LEU A 41 6.22 -2.55 -19.38
N PRO A 42 5.35 -3.49 -18.98
CA PRO A 42 5.53 -4.90 -19.34
C PRO A 42 5.58 -5.11 -20.85
N LEU A 43 4.70 -4.40 -21.59
CA LEU A 43 4.64 -4.48 -23.05
C LEU A 43 5.83 -3.82 -23.70
N LEU A 44 6.34 -2.72 -23.13
CA LEU A 44 7.55 -2.03 -23.58
C LEU A 44 8.78 -2.96 -23.53
N GLY A 45 8.94 -3.69 -22.41
CA GLY A 45 10.03 -4.67 -22.25
C GLY A 45 10.05 -5.71 -23.36
N VAL A 46 8.91 -6.32 -23.66
CA VAL A 46 8.83 -7.39 -24.66
C VAL A 46 8.81 -6.84 -26.09
N ARG A 47 8.04 -5.77 -26.39
CA ARG A 47 7.80 -5.32 -27.77
C ARG A 47 8.85 -4.33 -28.30
N VAL A 48 9.46 -3.52 -27.42
CA VAL A 48 10.41 -2.47 -27.82
C VAL A 48 11.85 -2.84 -27.46
N PHE A 49 12.05 -3.41 -26.26
CA PHE A 49 13.39 -3.86 -25.84
C PHE A 49 13.66 -5.32 -26.15
N HIS A 50 12.70 -6.04 -26.76
CA HIS A 50 12.82 -7.42 -27.22
C HIS A 50 13.32 -8.40 -26.14
N LEU A 51 12.86 -8.19 -24.89
CA LEU A 51 13.20 -9.09 -23.80
C LEU A 51 12.45 -10.42 -23.96
N HIS A 52 13.19 -11.52 -24.03
CA HIS A 52 12.61 -12.85 -24.20
C HIS A 52 12.17 -13.46 -22.88
N ALA A 53 12.93 -13.24 -21.80
CA ALA A 53 12.61 -13.75 -20.48
C ALA A 53 11.63 -12.81 -19.76
N TYR A 54 10.56 -13.37 -19.19
CA TYR A 54 9.60 -12.61 -18.38
C TYR A 54 10.26 -12.10 -17.11
N THR A 55 11.15 -12.89 -16.48
CA THR A 55 11.93 -12.43 -15.32
C THR A 55 12.70 -11.15 -15.66
N ALA A 56 13.35 -11.08 -16.82
CA ALA A 56 14.05 -9.88 -17.26
C ALA A 56 13.08 -8.70 -17.48
N ALA A 57 11.91 -8.95 -18.09
CA ALA A 57 10.91 -7.94 -18.32
C ALA A 57 10.27 -7.40 -17.02
N LEU A 58 10.34 -8.13 -15.91
CA LEU A 58 9.79 -7.73 -14.61
C LEU A 58 10.85 -7.16 -13.64
N THR A 59 12.12 -7.04 -14.05
CA THR A 59 13.20 -6.49 -13.19
C THR A 59 12.90 -5.08 -12.67
N TYR A 60 12.14 -4.28 -13.40
CA TYR A 60 11.73 -2.94 -12.97
C TYR A 60 10.82 -2.99 -11.73
N ILE A 61 9.92 -3.97 -11.62
CA ILE A 61 9.07 -4.16 -10.43
C ILE A 61 9.92 -4.64 -9.24
N VAL A 62 10.89 -5.50 -9.49
CA VAL A 62 11.85 -5.95 -8.45
C VAL A 62 12.60 -4.74 -7.89
N ALA A 63 13.15 -3.90 -8.77
CA ALA A 63 13.88 -2.69 -8.40
C ALA A 63 12.99 -1.70 -7.64
N PHE A 64 11.79 -1.44 -8.15
CA PHE A 64 10.78 -0.59 -7.51
C PHE A 64 10.43 -1.09 -6.12
N GLY A 65 10.04 -2.35 -5.98
CA GLY A 65 9.57 -2.95 -4.73
C GLY A 65 10.65 -2.96 -3.66
N ALA A 66 11.89 -3.35 -4.02
CA ALA A 66 13.02 -3.36 -3.11
C ALA A 66 13.34 -1.95 -2.57
N MET A 67 13.43 -0.96 -3.46
CA MET A 67 13.75 0.41 -3.07
C MET A 67 12.61 1.06 -2.28
N LYS A 68 11.36 0.81 -2.66
CA LYS A 68 10.20 1.29 -1.91
C LYS A 68 10.16 0.70 -0.50
N ALA A 69 10.41 -0.59 -0.34
CA ALA A 69 10.43 -1.26 0.96
C ALA A 69 11.47 -0.63 1.91
N VAL A 70 12.70 -0.47 1.44
CA VAL A 70 13.79 0.15 2.22
C VAL A 70 13.48 1.61 2.54
N THR A 71 13.03 2.37 1.55
CA THR A 71 12.78 3.81 1.71
C THR A 71 11.57 4.07 2.61
N ASN A 72 10.50 3.29 2.51
CA ASN A 72 9.36 3.40 3.43
C ASN A 72 9.74 3.15 4.88
N PHE A 73 10.63 2.18 5.13
CA PHE A 73 11.14 1.92 6.48
C PHE A 73 11.90 3.12 7.05
N ALA A 74 12.69 3.82 6.21
CA ALA A 74 13.49 4.96 6.63
C ALA A 74 12.70 6.30 6.66
N ALA A 75 11.64 6.44 5.86
CA ALA A 75 10.96 7.71 5.60
C ALA A 75 10.37 8.35 6.87
N GLY A 76 9.80 7.56 7.79
CA GLY A 76 9.27 8.05 9.05
C GLY A 76 10.34 8.74 9.89
N THR A 77 11.42 8.02 10.20
CA THR A 77 12.55 8.54 10.99
C THR A 77 13.20 9.75 10.32
N LEU A 78 13.34 9.73 8.99
CA LEU A 78 13.90 10.86 8.26
C LEU A 78 13.01 12.11 8.39
N SER A 79 11.69 11.94 8.23
CA SER A 79 10.73 13.05 8.32
C SER A 79 10.64 13.63 9.74
N ASP A 80 10.88 12.83 10.77
CA ASP A 80 10.94 13.31 12.16
C ASP A 80 12.17 14.17 12.42
N ARG A 81 13.30 13.86 11.79
CA ARG A 81 14.57 14.57 11.96
C ARG A 81 14.66 15.88 11.18
N VAL A 82 14.30 15.83 9.89
CA VAL A 82 14.52 16.97 8.98
C VAL A 82 13.24 17.74 8.67
N GLY A 83 12.08 17.28 9.10
CA GLY A 83 10.75 17.85 8.79
C GLY A 83 10.03 17.09 7.69
N ARG A 84 8.70 17.27 7.62
CA ARG A 84 7.84 16.55 6.66
C ARG A 84 7.98 17.15 5.25
N LYS A 85 7.91 18.46 5.14
CA LYS A 85 7.98 19.16 3.83
C LYS A 85 9.31 18.92 3.11
N PRO A 86 10.50 19.03 3.73
CA PRO A 86 11.77 18.72 3.07
C PRO A 86 11.83 17.29 2.51
N VAL A 87 11.32 16.29 3.24
CA VAL A 87 11.30 14.89 2.79
C VAL A 87 10.35 14.72 1.60
N LEU A 88 9.18 15.36 1.63
CA LEU A 88 8.24 15.34 0.52
C LEU A 88 8.86 15.95 -0.75
N VAL A 89 9.49 17.10 -0.63
CA VAL A 89 10.15 17.80 -1.76
C VAL A 89 11.33 16.98 -2.29
N ALA A 90 12.16 16.41 -1.41
CA ALA A 90 13.26 15.53 -1.82
C ALA A 90 12.75 14.29 -2.57
N GLY A 91 11.64 13.71 -2.12
CA GLY A 91 10.98 12.61 -2.83
C GLY A 91 10.55 13.01 -4.24
N TRP A 92 9.98 14.21 -4.44
CA TRP A 92 9.61 14.68 -5.77
C TRP A 92 10.83 15.00 -6.64
N LEU A 93 11.90 15.56 -6.10
CA LEU A 93 13.13 15.80 -6.85
C LEU A 93 13.72 14.49 -7.41
N VAL A 94 13.68 13.40 -6.62
CA VAL A 94 14.07 12.07 -7.08
C VAL A 94 13.08 11.52 -8.12
N GLY A 95 11.80 11.88 -8.03
CA GLY A 95 10.75 11.43 -8.94
C GLY A 95 10.75 12.10 -10.31
N VAL A 96 11.20 13.38 -10.40
CA VAL A 96 11.17 14.16 -11.66
C VAL A 96 11.87 13.45 -12.82
N PRO A 97 13.07 12.85 -12.69
CA PRO A 97 13.74 12.18 -13.80
C PRO A 97 12.99 10.93 -14.31
N VAL A 98 12.16 10.31 -13.50
CA VAL A 98 11.53 9.01 -13.79
C VAL A 98 10.81 8.99 -15.14
N PRO A 99 9.79 9.82 -15.40
CA PRO A 99 9.04 9.74 -16.66
C PRO A 99 9.89 10.11 -17.88
N PHE A 100 10.95 10.92 -17.72
CA PHE A 100 11.89 11.20 -18.81
C PHE A 100 12.72 9.97 -19.15
N LEU A 101 13.21 9.25 -18.15
CA LEU A 101 13.96 8.01 -18.34
C LEU A 101 13.09 6.92 -18.97
N LEU A 102 11.83 6.83 -18.60
CA LEU A 102 10.86 5.90 -19.20
C LEU A 102 10.58 6.23 -20.68
N ALA A 103 10.41 7.53 -20.99
CA ALA A 103 10.13 8.01 -22.34
C ALA A 103 11.32 7.85 -23.28
N PHE A 104 12.52 8.20 -22.82
CA PHE A 104 13.68 8.39 -23.68
C PHE A 104 14.88 7.49 -23.35
N GLY A 105 14.80 6.67 -22.30
CA GLY A 105 15.89 5.77 -21.90
C GLY A 105 16.30 4.82 -23.06
N PRO A 106 17.60 4.77 -23.43
CA PRO A 106 18.05 4.04 -24.60
C PRO A 106 18.10 2.51 -24.42
N SER A 107 18.04 2.02 -23.18
CA SER A 107 18.11 0.59 -22.87
C SER A 107 17.23 0.23 -21.69
N TRP A 108 16.95 -1.07 -21.52
CA TRP A 108 16.18 -1.58 -20.38
C TRP A 108 16.79 -1.24 -19.01
N GLY A 109 18.12 -1.17 -18.93
CA GLY A 109 18.82 -0.74 -17.71
C GLY A 109 18.39 0.65 -17.22
N TRP A 110 18.10 1.60 -18.12
CA TRP A 110 17.58 2.91 -17.78
C TRP A 110 16.15 2.86 -17.24
N ILE A 111 15.34 1.92 -17.76
CA ILE A 111 13.99 1.68 -17.26
C ILE A 111 14.03 1.11 -15.83
N VAL A 112 14.94 0.16 -15.57
CA VAL A 112 15.18 -0.39 -14.22
C VAL A 112 15.68 0.70 -13.27
N PHE A 113 16.63 1.54 -13.73
CA PHE A 113 17.11 2.68 -12.94
C PHE A 113 16.00 3.70 -12.63
N ALA A 114 15.14 4.02 -13.60
CA ALA A 114 13.96 4.85 -13.37
C ALA A 114 13.08 4.28 -12.25
N ASN A 115 12.94 2.97 -12.21
CA ASN A 115 12.13 2.28 -11.18
C ASN A 115 12.80 2.21 -9.80
N ILE A 116 14.14 2.22 -9.73
CA ILE A 116 14.86 2.48 -8.47
C ILE A 116 14.48 3.87 -7.95
N LEU A 117 14.57 4.90 -8.79
CA LEU A 117 14.19 6.27 -8.43
C LEU A 117 12.71 6.38 -8.06
N LEU A 118 11.82 5.70 -8.80
CA LEU A 118 10.39 5.66 -8.50
C LEU A 118 10.12 5.01 -7.14
N GLY A 119 10.82 3.91 -6.80
CA GLY A 119 10.73 3.28 -5.50
C GLY A 119 11.10 4.22 -4.35
N VAL A 120 12.19 4.97 -4.51
CA VAL A 120 12.61 6.01 -3.55
C VAL A 120 11.58 7.14 -3.48
N ASN A 121 11.14 7.67 -4.62
CA ASN A 121 10.09 8.69 -4.68
C ASN A 121 8.84 8.24 -3.93
N GLN A 122 8.33 7.03 -4.20
CA GLN A 122 7.13 6.49 -3.57
C GLN A 122 7.30 6.31 -2.06
N GLY A 123 8.44 5.78 -1.62
CA GLY A 123 8.74 5.61 -0.21
C GLY A 123 8.75 6.93 0.55
N LEU A 124 9.35 7.97 -0.01
CA LEU A 124 9.41 9.29 0.60
C LEU A 124 8.05 10.02 0.52
N THR A 125 7.47 10.16 -0.67
CA THR A 125 6.30 11.02 -0.89
C THR A 125 5.00 10.41 -0.35
N TRP A 126 4.73 9.12 -0.62
CA TRP A 126 3.51 8.46 -0.12
C TRP A 126 3.48 8.43 1.40
N SER A 127 4.57 7.99 2.04
CA SER A 127 4.64 7.95 3.51
C SER A 127 4.50 9.33 4.12
N THR A 128 5.20 10.34 3.58
CA THR A 128 5.16 11.69 4.13
C THR A 128 3.78 12.33 3.98
N THR A 129 3.09 12.16 2.84
CA THR A 129 1.73 12.67 2.67
C THR A 129 0.72 12.02 3.62
N VAL A 130 0.89 10.73 3.97
CA VAL A 130 0.11 10.06 5.02
C VAL A 130 0.39 10.71 6.37
N ILE A 131 1.66 10.83 6.77
CA ILE A 131 2.08 11.41 8.05
C ILE A 131 1.54 12.83 8.20
N MET A 132 1.74 13.69 7.19
CA MET A 132 1.27 15.08 7.21
C MET A 132 -0.25 15.19 7.39
N LYS A 133 -1.04 14.33 6.75
CA LYS A 133 -2.49 14.33 6.92
C LYS A 133 -2.91 13.88 8.32
N ILE A 134 -2.21 12.90 8.90
CA ILE A 134 -2.41 12.46 10.29
C ILE A 134 -2.08 13.60 11.25
N ASP A 135 -0.95 14.29 11.05
CA ASP A 135 -0.55 15.45 11.86
C ASP A 135 -1.64 16.54 11.88
N LEU A 136 -2.25 16.83 10.72
CA LEU A 136 -3.27 17.89 10.60
C LEU A 136 -4.60 17.53 11.30
N VAL A 137 -5.05 16.27 11.20
CA VAL A 137 -6.39 15.88 11.70
C VAL A 137 -6.40 15.46 13.16
N GLY A 138 -5.25 15.05 13.70
CA GLY A 138 -5.11 14.55 15.07
C GLY A 138 -5.73 13.15 15.28
N PRO A 139 -5.75 12.64 16.54
CA PRO A 139 -6.08 11.25 16.85
C PRO A 139 -7.46 10.80 16.41
N ALA A 140 -8.46 11.66 16.58
CA ALA A 140 -9.88 11.32 16.39
C ALA A 140 -10.27 10.94 14.95
N ARG A 141 -9.49 11.39 13.93
CA ARG A 141 -9.84 11.21 12.51
C ARG A 141 -8.73 10.61 11.67
N ARG A 142 -7.76 9.94 12.27
CA ARG A 142 -6.63 9.29 11.56
C ARG A 142 -7.10 8.28 10.51
N GLY A 143 -8.10 7.47 10.84
CA GLY A 143 -8.66 6.50 9.89
C GLY A 143 -9.26 7.16 8.65
N LEU A 144 -9.99 8.28 8.83
CA LEU A 144 -10.53 9.06 7.71
C LEU A 144 -9.41 9.63 6.83
N ALA A 145 -8.36 10.19 7.44
CA ALA A 145 -7.21 10.74 6.72
C ALA A 145 -6.50 9.67 5.87
N MET A 146 -6.31 8.48 6.43
CA MET A 146 -5.73 7.34 5.73
C MET A 146 -6.64 6.86 4.60
N GLY A 147 -7.95 6.75 4.82
CA GLY A 147 -8.91 6.36 3.79
C GLY A 147 -8.89 7.29 2.57
N PHE A 148 -8.90 8.60 2.79
CA PHE A 148 -8.79 9.59 1.70
C PHE A 148 -7.43 9.53 1.01
N ASN A 149 -6.35 9.30 1.76
CA ASN A 149 -5.02 9.14 1.17
C ASN A 149 -5.00 8.00 0.16
N GLU A 150 -5.41 6.82 0.61
CA GLU A 150 -5.35 5.60 -0.20
C GLU A 150 -6.33 5.67 -1.38
N ALA A 151 -7.55 6.16 -1.17
CA ALA A 151 -8.54 6.32 -2.25
C ALA A 151 -8.06 7.27 -3.34
N ALA A 152 -7.47 8.42 -2.98
CA ALA A 152 -6.91 9.36 -3.94
C ALA A 152 -5.70 8.78 -4.69
N GLY A 153 -4.79 8.12 -3.95
CA GLY A 153 -3.60 7.49 -4.53
C GLY A 153 -3.97 6.41 -5.53
N TYR A 154 -4.75 5.41 -5.13
CA TYR A 154 -5.13 4.30 -6.03
C TYR A 154 -6.14 4.68 -7.10
N GLY A 155 -7.02 5.65 -6.83
CA GLY A 155 -7.86 6.25 -7.87
C GLY A 155 -7.03 6.89 -8.98
N ALA A 156 -5.97 7.61 -8.61
CA ALA A 156 -5.04 8.19 -9.59
C ALA A 156 -4.16 7.14 -10.29
N VAL A 157 -3.76 6.06 -9.61
CA VAL A 157 -3.13 4.90 -10.25
C VAL A 157 -4.03 4.37 -11.37
N ALA A 158 -5.32 4.19 -11.09
CA ALA A 158 -6.30 3.70 -12.06
C ALA A 158 -6.45 4.66 -13.25
N LEU A 159 -6.63 5.95 -12.98
CA LEU A 159 -6.79 6.96 -14.05
C LEU A 159 -5.53 7.06 -14.92
N ALA A 160 -4.35 7.03 -14.34
CA ALA A 160 -3.10 7.08 -15.10
C ALA A 160 -2.88 5.80 -15.91
N ALA A 161 -3.16 4.60 -15.37
CA ALA A 161 -3.09 3.34 -16.11
C ALA A 161 -4.06 3.31 -17.30
N LEU A 162 -5.28 3.83 -17.10
CA LEU A 162 -6.27 3.98 -18.16
C LEU A 162 -5.77 4.95 -19.23
N GLY A 163 -5.35 6.15 -18.82
CA GLY A 163 -4.88 7.21 -19.73
C GLY A 163 -3.68 6.76 -20.56
N THR A 164 -2.66 6.17 -19.92
CA THR A 164 -1.48 5.65 -20.65
C THR A 164 -1.83 4.49 -21.58
N GLY A 165 -2.78 3.64 -21.21
CA GLY A 165 -3.28 2.58 -22.06
C GLY A 165 -3.97 3.11 -23.34
N PHE A 166 -4.78 4.16 -23.21
CA PHE A 166 -5.43 4.81 -24.37
C PHE A 166 -4.44 5.57 -25.24
N ILE A 167 -3.50 6.31 -24.65
CA ILE A 167 -2.45 7.02 -25.39
C ILE A 167 -1.58 5.99 -26.13
N ALA A 168 -1.11 4.96 -25.43
CA ALA A 168 -0.27 3.92 -26.03
C ALA A 168 -0.96 3.14 -27.14
N GLY A 169 -2.29 2.96 -27.06
CA GLY A 169 -3.07 2.34 -28.11
C GLY A 169 -3.15 3.15 -29.40
N ARG A 170 -2.91 4.48 -29.34
CA ARG A 170 -2.97 5.40 -30.49
C ARG A 170 -1.61 5.87 -30.98
N ALA A 171 -0.73 6.23 -30.03
CA ALA A 171 0.56 6.88 -30.33
C ALA A 171 1.78 5.95 -30.12
N GLY A 172 1.55 4.71 -29.67
CA GLY A 172 2.64 3.78 -29.37
C GLY A 172 3.05 3.77 -27.89
N LEU A 173 3.92 2.80 -27.55
CA LEU A 173 4.29 2.55 -26.16
C LEU A 173 5.17 3.64 -25.54
N ARG A 174 5.82 4.49 -26.33
CA ARG A 174 6.63 5.64 -25.91
C ARG A 174 6.88 6.62 -27.07
N PRO A 175 7.17 7.91 -26.84
CA PRO A 175 7.30 8.57 -25.52
C PRO A 175 5.96 9.02 -24.92
N ASP A 176 4.89 9.13 -25.73
CA ASP A 176 3.66 9.87 -25.43
C ASP A 176 2.97 9.49 -24.12
N PRO A 177 2.82 8.20 -23.74
CA PRO A 177 2.18 7.82 -22.49
C PRO A 177 2.84 8.44 -21.24
N PHE A 178 4.15 8.66 -21.29
CA PHE A 178 4.93 9.16 -20.15
C PHE A 178 4.87 10.68 -19.96
N PHE A 179 4.29 11.44 -20.91
CA PHE A 179 4.00 12.86 -20.70
C PHE A 179 3.01 13.10 -19.56
N LEU A 180 2.11 12.15 -19.28
CA LEU A 180 1.26 12.19 -18.09
C LEU A 180 2.10 12.16 -16.80
N GLY A 181 3.13 11.32 -16.77
CA GLY A 181 4.07 11.26 -15.66
C GLY A 181 4.90 12.51 -15.49
N MET A 182 5.35 13.12 -16.59
CA MET A 182 6.09 14.40 -16.56
C MET A 182 5.23 15.50 -15.97
N ALA A 183 3.94 15.57 -16.39
CA ALA A 183 2.99 16.54 -15.83
C ALA A 183 2.75 16.27 -14.33
N ALA A 184 2.55 15.01 -13.93
CA ALA A 184 2.36 14.62 -12.53
C ALA A 184 3.58 14.99 -11.66
N ALA A 185 4.79 14.69 -12.14
CA ALA A 185 6.03 15.01 -11.42
C ALA A 185 6.25 16.52 -11.27
N GLY A 186 6.04 17.29 -12.35
CA GLY A 186 6.17 18.75 -12.34
C GLY A 186 5.14 19.41 -11.42
N LEU A 187 3.86 19.02 -11.52
CA LEU A 187 2.80 19.51 -10.64
C LEU A 187 3.04 19.08 -9.18
N GLY A 188 3.44 17.83 -8.94
CA GLY A 188 3.71 17.31 -7.61
C GLY A 188 4.84 18.08 -6.91
N LEU A 189 5.95 18.32 -7.62
CA LEU A 189 7.05 19.14 -7.12
C LEU A 189 6.62 20.59 -6.90
N GLY A 190 5.95 21.22 -7.88
CA GLY A 190 5.48 22.60 -7.80
C GLY A 190 4.51 22.82 -6.64
N LEU A 191 3.47 21.98 -6.51
CA LEU A 191 2.50 22.09 -5.41
C LEU A 191 3.16 21.86 -4.05
N SER A 192 4.07 20.87 -3.96
CA SER A 192 4.74 20.54 -2.70
C SER A 192 5.72 21.65 -2.25
N THR A 193 6.43 22.28 -3.18
CA THR A 193 7.36 23.35 -2.84
C THR A 193 6.65 24.65 -2.50
N LEU A 194 5.64 25.04 -3.29
CA LEU A 194 5.02 26.37 -3.22
C LEU A 194 3.89 26.45 -2.19
N PHE A 195 3.05 25.40 -2.08
CA PHE A 195 1.80 25.49 -1.35
C PHE A 195 1.70 24.56 -0.12
N VAL A 196 2.42 23.44 -0.09
CA VAL A 196 2.43 22.56 1.10
C VAL A 196 3.18 23.25 2.24
N ARG A 197 2.57 23.24 3.43
CA ARG A 197 3.17 23.76 4.67
C ARG A 197 3.73 22.63 5.51
N GLU A 198 4.74 22.95 6.33
CA GLU A 198 5.32 22.02 7.30
C GLU A 198 4.30 21.66 8.38
N THR A 199 4.20 20.36 8.74
CA THR A 199 3.23 19.87 9.73
C THR A 199 3.88 19.35 11.02
N GLN A 200 5.21 19.36 11.13
CA GLN A 200 5.91 18.89 12.33
C GLN A 200 5.46 19.65 13.62
N GLY A 201 5.07 20.90 13.49
CA GLY A 201 4.51 21.69 14.59
C GLY A 201 3.20 21.10 15.14
N HIS A 202 2.35 20.54 14.28
CA HIS A 202 1.10 19.88 14.68
C HIS A 202 1.37 18.58 15.45
N ALA A 203 2.35 17.78 15.01
CA ALA A 203 2.77 16.58 15.72
C ALA A 203 3.35 16.92 17.12
N ARG A 204 4.18 17.95 17.22
CA ARG A 204 4.73 18.42 18.52
C ARG A 204 3.63 18.94 19.44
N PHE A 205 2.64 19.67 18.90
CA PHE A 205 1.52 20.16 19.68
C PHE A 205 0.66 19.00 20.22
N GLU A 206 0.40 18.00 19.39
CA GLU A 206 -0.29 16.76 19.82
C GLU A 206 0.50 16.06 20.93
N ALA A 207 1.79 15.84 20.74
CA ALA A 207 2.63 15.20 21.74
C ALA A 207 2.62 15.94 23.10
N ALA A 208 2.72 17.27 23.07
CA ALA A 208 2.68 18.10 24.28
C ALA A 208 1.35 18.01 25.02
N SER A 209 0.23 17.83 24.30
CA SER A 209 -1.11 17.68 24.92
C SER A 209 -1.37 16.31 25.53
N HIS A 210 -0.49 15.31 25.33
CA HIS A 210 -0.60 13.94 25.84
C HIS A 210 0.38 13.63 26.99
N VAL A 211 1.20 14.58 27.43
CA VAL A 211 2.24 14.39 28.46
C VAL A 211 1.67 14.05 29.87
N ASP A 212 0.37 14.23 30.09
CA ASP A 212 -0.31 13.92 31.37
C ASP A 212 -0.72 12.43 31.55
N SER A 213 -0.46 11.58 30.59
CA SER A 213 -0.73 10.14 30.72
C SER A 213 0.53 9.42 31.19
N SER A 214 0.46 8.86 32.39
CA SER A 214 1.46 8.11 33.16
C SER A 214 2.58 7.45 32.35
N PRO A 215 3.83 7.45 32.86
CA PRO A 215 4.91 6.65 32.27
C PRO A 215 4.57 5.17 32.47
N ASP A 216 4.06 4.53 31.40
CA ASP A 216 3.90 3.09 31.37
C ASP A 216 5.28 2.42 31.43
N THR A 217 5.52 1.71 32.55
CA THR A 217 6.72 0.92 32.85
C THR A 217 6.85 -0.35 32.00
N HIS A 218 6.30 -0.41 30.83
CA HIS A 218 6.53 -1.51 29.89
C HIS A 218 7.80 -1.22 29.09
N GLY A 219 8.85 -2.00 29.36
CA GLY A 219 10.18 -1.85 28.80
C GLY A 219 10.19 -1.57 27.30
N GLU A 220 11.02 -0.62 26.88
CA GLU A 220 11.25 -0.30 25.48
C GLU A 220 11.83 -1.53 24.76
N LEU A 221 11.01 -2.19 23.93
CA LEU A 221 11.52 -3.26 23.07
C LEU A 221 12.51 -2.67 22.07
N SER A 222 13.66 -3.32 21.91
CA SER A 222 14.63 -2.94 20.89
C SER A 222 14.04 -3.14 19.48
N THR A 223 14.54 -2.39 18.50
CA THR A 223 14.12 -2.53 17.09
C THR A 223 14.24 -3.98 16.59
N LYS A 224 15.26 -4.72 17.06
CA LYS A 224 15.47 -6.13 16.72
C LYS A 224 14.38 -7.03 17.30
N GLU A 225 13.97 -6.80 18.54
CA GLU A 225 12.88 -7.55 19.19
C GLU A 225 11.55 -7.29 18.50
N VAL A 226 11.23 -6.03 18.20
CA VAL A 226 10.02 -5.67 17.45
C VAL A 226 10.02 -6.31 16.06
N PHE A 227 11.18 -6.35 15.39
CA PHE A 227 11.30 -7.02 14.08
C PHE A 227 10.94 -8.51 14.18
N TRP A 228 11.52 -9.24 15.14
CA TRP A 228 11.23 -10.67 15.32
C TRP A 228 9.81 -10.93 15.81
N LEU A 229 9.30 -10.07 16.69
CA LEU A 229 7.94 -10.16 17.19
C LEU A 229 6.94 -10.02 16.04
N THR A 230 7.09 -9.00 15.19
CA THR A 230 6.20 -8.69 14.08
C THR A 230 6.34 -9.67 12.92
N SER A 231 7.55 -10.18 12.67
CA SER A 231 7.81 -11.07 11.54
C SER A 231 7.44 -12.54 11.83
N VAL A 232 7.62 -13.02 13.06
CA VAL A 232 7.56 -14.47 13.35
C VAL A 232 6.84 -14.82 14.64
N LYS A 233 7.18 -14.17 15.77
CA LYS A 233 6.81 -14.64 17.11
C LYS A 233 5.34 -14.40 17.44
N GLU A 234 4.85 -13.18 17.27
CA GLU A 234 3.46 -12.85 17.57
C GLU A 234 2.55 -13.36 16.45
N LYS A 235 1.50 -14.11 16.83
CA LYS A 235 0.66 -14.86 15.87
C LYS A 235 -0.11 -13.95 14.91
N ALA A 236 -0.73 -12.89 15.41
CA ALA A 236 -1.52 -11.99 14.59
C ALA A 236 -0.62 -11.07 13.75
N LEU A 237 0.48 -10.52 14.31
CA LEU A 237 1.42 -9.68 13.58
C LEU A 237 2.13 -10.42 12.46
N SER A 238 2.59 -11.67 12.72
CA SER A 238 3.24 -12.48 11.69
C SER A 238 2.26 -12.92 10.61
N ALA A 239 1.02 -13.24 10.97
CA ALA A 239 -0.04 -13.53 10.00
C ALA A 239 -0.38 -12.30 9.15
N ALA A 240 -0.43 -11.11 9.75
CA ALA A 240 -0.65 -9.87 9.03
C ALA A 240 0.54 -9.52 8.10
N SER A 241 1.78 -9.72 8.55
CA SER A 241 2.98 -9.43 7.76
C SER A 241 3.09 -10.33 6.52
N GLN A 242 2.85 -11.65 6.65
CA GLN A 242 2.84 -12.55 5.49
C GLN A 242 1.66 -12.28 4.56
N ALA A 243 0.46 -11.96 5.09
CA ALA A 243 -0.69 -11.61 4.26
C ALA A 243 -0.46 -10.30 3.50
N GLY A 244 0.18 -9.32 4.12
CA GLY A 244 0.59 -8.08 3.47
C GLY A 244 1.60 -8.31 2.35
N LEU A 245 2.60 -9.17 2.57
CA LEU A 245 3.56 -9.58 1.54
C LEU A 245 2.85 -10.22 0.34
N VAL A 246 1.96 -11.19 0.59
CA VAL A 246 1.25 -11.89 -0.49
C VAL A 246 0.25 -10.95 -1.19
N ASN A 247 -0.40 -10.05 -0.46
CA ASN A 247 -1.28 -9.05 -1.09
C ASN A 247 -0.53 -8.16 -2.10
N ASN A 248 0.70 -7.71 -1.76
CA ASN A 248 1.50 -6.92 -2.70
C ASN A 248 2.21 -7.78 -3.77
N LEU A 249 2.42 -9.05 -3.51
CA LEU A 249 2.81 -10.05 -4.52
C LEU A 249 1.73 -10.16 -5.60
N ASN A 250 0.44 -10.17 -5.21
CA ASN A 250 -0.69 -10.15 -6.14
C ASN A 250 -0.74 -8.85 -6.97
N ASP A 251 -0.42 -7.70 -6.36
CA ASP A 251 -0.34 -6.44 -7.09
C ASP A 251 0.84 -6.45 -8.09
N GLY A 252 2.00 -7.04 -7.71
CA GLY A 252 3.14 -7.26 -8.61
C GLY A 252 2.79 -8.16 -9.80
N LEU A 253 2.02 -9.23 -9.58
CA LEU A 253 1.47 -10.08 -10.65
C LEU A 253 0.56 -9.28 -11.59
N ALA A 254 -0.40 -8.53 -11.02
CA ALA A 254 -1.37 -7.75 -11.78
C ALA A 254 -0.69 -6.64 -12.60
N TRP A 255 0.38 -6.06 -12.07
CA TRP A 255 1.17 -5.06 -12.78
C TRP A 255 2.06 -5.66 -13.88
N GLY A 256 2.73 -6.78 -13.60
CA GLY A 256 3.73 -7.35 -14.50
C GLY A 256 3.19 -8.37 -15.50
N ILE A 257 2.49 -9.38 -15.00
CA ILE A 257 2.07 -10.56 -15.79
C ILE A 257 0.76 -10.33 -16.54
N PHE A 258 -0.25 -9.70 -15.92
CA PHE A 258 -1.57 -9.57 -16.57
C PHE A 258 -1.53 -8.82 -17.89
N PRO A 259 -0.82 -7.67 -18.06
CA PRO A 259 -0.73 -7.02 -19.35
C PRO A 259 -0.13 -7.92 -20.45
N LEU A 260 0.88 -8.73 -20.09
CA LEU A 260 1.50 -9.68 -21.02
C LEU A 260 0.56 -10.83 -21.38
N PHE A 261 -0.16 -11.38 -20.38
CA PHE A 261 -1.13 -12.43 -20.56
C PHE A 261 -2.29 -11.99 -21.49
N PHE A 262 -2.86 -10.82 -21.24
CA PHE A 262 -3.93 -10.27 -22.06
C PHE A 262 -3.46 -9.89 -23.47
N ALA A 263 -2.25 -9.37 -23.61
CA ALA A 263 -1.65 -9.06 -24.90
C ALA A 263 -1.41 -10.32 -25.74
N ARG A 264 -0.93 -11.42 -25.12
CA ARG A 264 -0.76 -12.71 -25.78
C ARG A 264 -2.08 -13.31 -26.25
N ALA A 265 -3.17 -13.03 -25.54
CA ALA A 265 -4.52 -13.42 -25.91
C ALA A 265 -5.18 -12.49 -26.95
N GLY A 266 -4.43 -11.51 -27.49
CA GLY A 266 -4.88 -10.65 -28.60
C GLY A 266 -5.65 -9.39 -28.19
N LEU A 267 -5.67 -9.02 -26.90
CA LEU A 267 -6.31 -7.76 -26.50
C LEU A 267 -5.51 -6.54 -27.00
N SER A 268 -6.24 -5.52 -27.42
CA SER A 268 -5.63 -4.21 -27.73
C SER A 268 -5.09 -3.54 -26.47
N ILE A 269 -4.07 -2.70 -26.62
CA ILE A 269 -3.43 -1.99 -25.50
C ILE A 269 -4.47 -1.16 -24.71
N SER A 270 -5.42 -0.52 -25.40
CA SER A 270 -6.48 0.25 -24.74
C SER A 270 -7.38 -0.64 -23.85
N ARG A 271 -7.73 -1.85 -24.30
CA ARG A 271 -8.50 -2.81 -23.48
C ARG A 271 -7.69 -3.33 -22.30
N ILE A 272 -6.40 -3.57 -22.48
CA ILE A 272 -5.48 -3.91 -21.39
C ILE A 272 -5.45 -2.77 -20.38
N GLY A 273 -5.40 -1.50 -20.83
CA GLY A 273 -5.46 -0.32 -19.96
C GLY A 273 -6.72 -0.24 -19.12
N ILE A 274 -7.89 -0.62 -19.68
CA ILE A 274 -9.14 -0.70 -18.91
C ILE A 274 -9.03 -1.77 -17.80
N LEU A 275 -8.53 -2.96 -18.11
CA LEU A 275 -8.36 -4.04 -17.14
C LEU A 275 -7.34 -3.66 -16.04
N ALA A 276 -6.22 -3.04 -16.43
CA ALA A 276 -5.19 -2.58 -15.50
C ALA A 276 -5.69 -1.45 -14.59
N ALA A 277 -6.63 -0.63 -15.05
CA ALA A 277 -7.24 0.43 -14.26
C ALA A 277 -8.34 -0.07 -13.32
N LEU A 278 -9.11 -1.07 -13.74
CA LEU A 278 -10.28 -1.55 -13.00
C LEU A 278 -9.91 -2.08 -11.62
N TYR A 279 -8.84 -2.86 -11.52
CA TYR A 279 -8.35 -3.42 -10.26
C TYR A 279 -8.04 -2.33 -9.21
N PRO A 280 -7.13 -1.35 -9.45
CA PRO A 280 -6.84 -0.32 -8.48
C PRO A 280 -7.98 0.68 -8.26
N ALA A 281 -8.89 0.88 -9.23
CA ALA A 281 -10.08 1.70 -9.04
C ALA A 281 -11.03 1.08 -8.01
N VAL A 282 -11.35 -0.21 -8.17
CA VAL A 282 -12.22 -0.94 -7.23
C VAL A 282 -11.58 -1.04 -5.86
N TRP A 283 -10.29 -1.34 -5.82
CA TRP A 283 -9.52 -1.34 -4.57
C TRP A 283 -9.56 0.02 -3.87
N GLY A 284 -9.20 1.10 -4.57
CA GLY A 284 -9.15 2.45 -4.01
C GLY A 284 -10.50 2.92 -3.45
N LEU A 285 -11.58 2.72 -4.20
CA LEU A 285 -12.93 3.09 -3.78
C LEU A 285 -13.47 2.17 -2.67
N GLY A 286 -13.23 0.86 -2.79
CA GLY A 286 -13.71 -0.13 -1.84
C GLY A 286 -13.16 0.06 -0.42
N GLN A 287 -11.93 0.58 -0.28
CA GLN A 287 -11.32 0.84 1.02
C GLN A 287 -12.12 1.83 1.90
N LEU A 288 -12.84 2.76 1.29
CA LEU A 288 -13.68 3.71 2.02
C LEU A 288 -14.79 2.99 2.81
N VAL A 289 -15.23 1.85 2.30
CA VAL A 289 -16.28 1.04 2.93
C VAL A 289 -15.69 -0.05 3.83
N THR A 290 -14.69 -0.77 3.34
CA THR A 290 -14.16 -1.96 4.02
C THR A 290 -13.38 -1.63 5.29
N GLY A 291 -12.75 -0.46 5.37
CA GLY A 291 -12.14 0.03 6.60
C GLY A 291 -13.15 0.14 7.73
N ALA A 292 -14.27 0.85 7.48
CA ALA A 292 -15.35 0.98 8.45
C ALA A 292 -16.07 -0.36 8.74
N LEU A 293 -16.19 -1.23 7.75
CA LEU A 293 -16.77 -2.56 7.90
C LEU A 293 -15.93 -3.42 8.86
N SER A 294 -14.60 -3.35 8.74
CA SER A 294 -13.69 -4.11 9.61
C SER A 294 -13.80 -3.74 11.09
N ASP A 295 -14.20 -2.49 11.39
CA ASP A 295 -14.47 -2.03 12.75
C ASP A 295 -15.78 -2.62 13.34
N ARG A 296 -16.65 -3.18 12.50
CA ARG A 296 -17.94 -3.75 12.92
C ARG A 296 -17.90 -5.27 13.02
N ILE A 297 -17.31 -5.92 12.02
CA ILE A 297 -17.36 -7.39 11.89
C ILE A 297 -16.08 -8.10 12.35
N GLY A 298 -15.02 -7.32 12.67
CA GLY A 298 -13.71 -7.84 13.08
C GLY A 298 -12.70 -7.88 11.93
N ARG A 299 -11.44 -8.16 12.28
CA ARG A 299 -10.29 -8.09 11.36
C ARG A 299 -10.02 -9.43 10.66
N LYS A 300 -9.92 -10.50 11.47
CA LYS A 300 -9.46 -11.82 11.02
C LYS A 300 -10.21 -12.34 9.82
N TRP A 301 -11.54 -12.45 9.95
CA TRP A 301 -12.35 -13.09 8.92
C TRP A 301 -12.51 -12.22 7.67
N LEU A 302 -12.46 -10.88 7.83
CA LEU A 302 -12.48 -9.98 6.69
C LEU A 302 -11.19 -10.10 5.86
N ILE A 303 -10.01 -10.21 6.53
CA ILE A 303 -8.74 -10.44 5.87
C ILE A 303 -8.74 -11.81 5.17
N ALA A 304 -9.12 -12.87 5.88
CA ALA A 304 -9.16 -14.22 5.32
C ALA A 304 -10.09 -14.29 4.09
N ALA A 305 -11.32 -13.78 4.20
CA ALA A 305 -12.29 -13.75 3.09
C ALA A 305 -11.76 -12.92 1.91
N GLY A 306 -11.15 -11.76 2.17
CA GLY A 306 -10.55 -10.94 1.12
C GLY A 306 -9.41 -11.65 0.39
N MET A 307 -8.52 -12.35 1.10
CA MET A 307 -7.47 -13.17 0.50
C MET A 307 -8.04 -14.36 -0.31
N TRP A 308 -9.10 -15.03 0.19
CA TRP A 308 -9.79 -16.08 -0.58
C TRP A 308 -10.42 -15.51 -1.86
N THR A 309 -11.04 -14.32 -1.78
CA THR A 309 -11.60 -13.61 -2.94
C THR A 309 -10.51 -13.29 -3.96
N GLN A 310 -9.34 -12.80 -3.51
CA GLN A 310 -8.20 -12.54 -4.40
C GLN A 310 -7.71 -13.83 -5.07
N ALA A 311 -7.53 -14.91 -4.31
CA ALA A 311 -7.10 -16.21 -4.86
C ALA A 311 -8.06 -16.73 -5.93
N ALA A 312 -9.37 -16.69 -5.65
CA ALA A 312 -10.41 -17.09 -6.59
C ALA A 312 -10.42 -16.19 -7.84
N ALA A 313 -10.27 -14.86 -7.67
CA ALA A 313 -10.24 -13.91 -8.77
C ALA A 313 -9.02 -14.13 -9.69
N ILE A 314 -7.83 -14.35 -9.12
CA ILE A 314 -6.61 -14.63 -9.87
C ILE A 314 -6.75 -15.96 -10.64
N GLY A 315 -7.23 -17.03 -9.97
CA GLY A 315 -7.49 -18.31 -10.63
C GLY A 315 -8.56 -18.22 -11.73
N PHE A 316 -9.61 -17.43 -11.50
CA PHE A 316 -10.64 -17.16 -12.50
C PHE A 316 -10.07 -16.46 -13.73
N ILE A 317 -9.18 -15.45 -13.57
CA ILE A 317 -8.49 -14.79 -14.69
C ILE A 317 -7.67 -15.81 -15.50
N ALA A 318 -6.98 -16.73 -14.84
CA ALA A 318 -6.19 -17.76 -15.52
C ALA A 318 -7.04 -18.75 -16.32
N ALA A 319 -8.23 -19.11 -15.81
CA ALA A 319 -9.14 -20.09 -16.41
C ALA A 319 -10.03 -19.47 -17.50
N ALA A 320 -10.35 -18.18 -17.38
CA ALA A 320 -11.31 -17.51 -18.24
C ALA A 320 -10.66 -16.95 -19.53
N HIS A 321 -11.50 -16.69 -20.53
CA HIS A 321 -11.08 -16.12 -21.80
C HIS A 321 -11.97 -14.93 -22.18
N GLY A 322 -11.35 -13.88 -22.71
CA GLY A 322 -12.05 -12.71 -23.23
C GLY A 322 -12.17 -11.56 -22.24
N PHE A 323 -12.50 -10.39 -22.75
CA PHE A 323 -12.47 -9.12 -22.03
C PHE A 323 -13.38 -9.10 -20.78
N TRP A 324 -14.64 -9.50 -20.93
CA TRP A 324 -15.62 -9.37 -19.85
C TRP A 324 -15.37 -10.29 -18.65
N PRO A 325 -15.04 -11.60 -18.84
CA PRO A 325 -14.62 -12.44 -17.72
C PRO A 325 -13.36 -11.92 -17.03
N TRP A 326 -12.37 -11.42 -17.77
CA TRP A 326 -11.17 -10.81 -17.17
C TRP A 326 -11.51 -9.53 -16.43
N ALA A 327 -12.45 -8.72 -16.91
CA ALA A 327 -12.93 -7.55 -16.18
C ALA A 327 -13.62 -7.94 -14.87
N ALA A 328 -14.45 -9.00 -14.88
CA ALA A 328 -15.05 -9.52 -13.65
C ALA A 328 -13.98 -10.03 -12.66
N GLY A 329 -12.95 -10.73 -13.14
CA GLY A 329 -11.82 -11.15 -12.32
C GLY A 329 -11.03 -9.98 -11.73
N ALA A 330 -10.73 -8.94 -12.53
CA ALA A 330 -10.05 -7.73 -12.07
C ALA A 330 -10.88 -6.95 -11.03
N PHE A 331 -12.20 -6.89 -11.22
CA PHE A 331 -13.14 -6.32 -10.24
C PHE A 331 -13.10 -7.09 -8.92
N LEU A 332 -13.25 -8.42 -8.96
CA LEU A 332 -13.21 -9.26 -7.76
C LEU A 332 -11.85 -9.18 -7.04
N LEU A 333 -10.75 -9.12 -7.79
CA LEU A 333 -9.42 -8.90 -7.23
C LEU A 333 -9.35 -7.57 -6.47
N GLY A 334 -9.92 -6.50 -7.04
CA GLY A 334 -10.02 -5.20 -6.40
C GLY A 334 -10.85 -5.22 -5.12
N VAL A 335 -12.00 -5.92 -5.12
CA VAL A 335 -12.84 -6.11 -3.94
C VAL A 335 -12.07 -6.86 -2.84
N GLY A 336 -11.43 -7.97 -3.17
CA GLY A 336 -10.62 -8.75 -2.22
C GLY A 336 -9.49 -7.92 -1.62
N THR A 337 -8.79 -7.13 -2.43
CA THR A 337 -7.70 -6.25 -1.97
C THR A 337 -8.23 -5.12 -1.08
N ALA A 338 -9.40 -4.55 -1.39
CA ALA A 338 -10.03 -3.54 -0.55
C ALA A 338 -10.41 -4.08 0.85
N MET A 339 -10.81 -5.35 0.95
CA MET A 339 -11.09 -6.01 2.23
C MET A 339 -9.82 -6.23 3.06
N VAL A 340 -8.71 -6.51 2.41
CA VAL A 340 -7.45 -6.93 3.05
C VAL A 340 -6.60 -5.73 3.47
N TYR A 341 -6.33 -4.82 2.54
CA TYR A 341 -5.29 -3.80 2.69
C TYR A 341 -5.45 -2.88 3.93
N PRO A 342 -6.59 -2.20 4.14
CA PRO A 342 -6.78 -1.34 5.30
C PRO A 342 -6.89 -2.16 6.60
N THR A 343 -7.47 -3.35 6.51
CA THR A 343 -7.74 -4.22 7.66
C THR A 343 -6.46 -4.80 8.25
N LEU A 344 -5.46 -5.13 7.42
CA LEU A 344 -4.15 -5.59 7.89
C LEU A 344 -3.44 -4.51 8.71
N LEU A 345 -3.45 -3.27 8.24
CA LEU A 345 -2.82 -2.16 8.98
C LEU A 345 -3.54 -1.90 10.30
N ALA A 346 -4.88 -1.98 10.31
CA ALA A 346 -5.68 -1.87 11.52
C ALA A 346 -5.35 -2.99 12.52
N ALA A 347 -5.26 -4.25 12.05
CA ALA A 347 -4.90 -5.40 12.89
C ALA A 347 -3.50 -5.25 13.53
N VAL A 348 -2.52 -4.75 12.79
CA VAL A 348 -1.19 -4.43 13.36
C VAL A 348 -1.31 -3.34 14.43
N GLY A 349 -2.13 -2.31 14.18
CA GLY A 349 -2.38 -1.24 15.15
C GLY A 349 -3.11 -1.69 16.42
N ASP A 350 -4.00 -2.68 16.31
CA ASP A 350 -4.75 -3.24 17.44
C ASP A 350 -3.84 -4.05 18.39
N VAL A 351 -2.85 -4.78 17.84
CA VAL A 351 -1.96 -5.68 18.60
C VAL A 351 -0.73 -4.96 19.14
N ALA A 352 -0.17 -4.03 18.35
CA ALA A 352 1.08 -3.38 18.71
C ALA A 352 0.87 -2.33 19.81
N HIS A 353 1.61 -2.49 20.93
CA HIS A 353 1.59 -1.53 22.04
C HIS A 353 2.02 -0.13 21.58
N PRO A 354 1.42 0.95 22.08
CA PRO A 354 1.73 2.32 21.67
C PRO A 354 3.21 2.68 21.63
N ALA A 355 4.00 2.19 22.60
CA ALA A 355 5.44 2.47 22.70
C ALA A 355 6.27 1.98 21.50
N TRP A 356 5.87 0.88 20.83
CA TRP A 356 6.60 0.30 19.71
C TRP A 356 5.72 0.08 18.45
N ARG A 357 4.48 0.61 18.45
CA ARG A 357 3.53 0.48 17.32
C ARG A 357 4.10 1.03 16.02
N ALA A 358 4.78 2.16 16.05
CA ALA A 358 5.39 2.75 14.86
C ALA A 358 6.43 1.81 14.23
N SER A 359 7.26 1.17 15.07
CA SER A 359 8.24 0.18 14.63
C SER A 359 7.56 -1.07 14.05
N ALA A 360 6.49 -1.59 14.67
CA ALA A 360 5.74 -2.74 14.15
C ALA A 360 5.10 -2.43 12.78
N VAL A 361 4.50 -1.25 12.62
CA VAL A 361 3.96 -0.79 11.32
C VAL A 361 5.08 -0.67 10.28
N GLY A 362 6.27 -0.20 10.68
CA GLY A 362 7.45 -0.14 9.81
C GLY A 362 7.88 -1.52 9.31
N VAL A 363 7.96 -2.51 10.22
CA VAL A 363 8.29 -3.91 9.87
C VAL A 363 7.20 -4.53 8.97
N TYR A 364 5.93 -4.33 9.30
CA TYR A 364 4.82 -4.77 8.45
C TYR A 364 4.92 -4.18 7.04
N ARG A 365 5.19 -2.89 6.91
CA ARG A 365 5.34 -2.22 5.61
C ARG A 365 6.55 -2.73 4.83
N LEU A 366 7.65 -3.04 5.51
CA LEU A 366 8.82 -3.66 4.89
C LEU A 366 8.44 -4.98 4.20
N TRP A 367 7.78 -5.89 4.91
CA TRP A 367 7.32 -7.16 4.35
C TRP A 367 6.30 -6.98 3.24
N ARG A 368 5.31 -6.11 3.46
CA ARG A 368 4.29 -5.80 2.46
C ARG A 368 4.92 -5.30 1.17
N ASP A 369 5.81 -4.31 1.23
CA ASP A 369 6.38 -3.69 0.03
C ASP A 369 7.43 -4.59 -0.63
N ALA A 370 8.13 -5.46 0.12
CA ALA A 370 8.96 -6.53 -0.43
C ALA A 370 8.16 -7.53 -1.28
N GLY A 371 6.85 -7.63 -1.04
CA GLY A 371 5.94 -8.45 -1.84
C GLY A 371 5.97 -8.11 -3.33
N PHE A 372 6.15 -6.84 -3.71
CA PHE A 372 6.32 -6.45 -5.13
C PHE A 372 7.53 -7.13 -5.76
N ALA A 373 8.69 -7.05 -5.10
CA ALA A 373 9.94 -7.60 -5.60
C ALA A 373 9.90 -9.13 -5.64
N ILE A 374 9.47 -9.76 -4.55
CA ILE A 374 9.35 -11.22 -4.43
C ILE A 374 8.34 -11.74 -5.44
N GLY A 375 7.19 -11.05 -5.59
CA GLY A 375 6.13 -11.42 -6.52
C GLY A 375 6.57 -11.35 -7.98
N ALA A 376 7.19 -10.25 -8.38
CA ALA A 376 7.69 -10.10 -9.75
C ALA A 376 8.76 -11.14 -10.08
N LEU A 377 9.70 -11.40 -9.15
CA LEU A 377 10.74 -12.39 -9.35
C LEU A 377 10.17 -13.81 -9.45
N THR A 378 9.33 -14.21 -8.50
CA THR A 378 8.76 -15.59 -8.48
C THR A 378 7.78 -15.81 -9.62
N ALA A 379 6.88 -14.84 -9.91
CA ALA A 379 5.96 -14.95 -11.03
C ALA A 379 6.68 -14.93 -12.38
N GLY A 380 7.73 -14.09 -12.53
CA GLY A 380 8.57 -14.08 -13.74
C GLY A 380 9.28 -15.41 -13.96
N LEU A 381 9.89 -15.97 -12.92
CA LEU A 381 10.58 -17.26 -12.99
C LEU A 381 9.63 -18.40 -13.35
N VAL A 382 8.47 -18.47 -12.73
CA VAL A 382 7.44 -19.48 -13.07
C VAL A 382 6.93 -19.27 -14.50
N ALA A 383 6.78 -18.02 -14.94
CA ALA A 383 6.35 -17.71 -16.29
C ALA A 383 7.40 -18.13 -17.34
N ASP A 384 8.70 -17.96 -17.05
CA ASP A 384 9.77 -18.41 -17.93
C ASP A 384 9.84 -19.93 -18.06
N LEU A 385 9.62 -20.66 -16.95
CA LEU A 385 9.71 -22.13 -16.91
C LEU A 385 8.44 -22.84 -17.42
N LEU A 386 7.26 -22.32 -17.05
CA LEU A 386 5.99 -23.02 -17.21
C LEU A 386 4.93 -22.20 -17.97
N GLY A 387 5.24 -20.94 -18.31
CA GLY A 387 4.35 -20.03 -19.02
C GLY A 387 3.49 -19.14 -18.12
N LEU A 388 2.90 -18.11 -18.75
CA LEU A 388 2.15 -17.05 -18.05
C LEU A 388 0.96 -17.58 -17.23
N ALA A 389 0.20 -18.53 -17.78
CA ALA A 389 -0.95 -19.10 -17.08
C ALA A 389 -0.55 -19.85 -15.81
N ALA A 390 0.58 -20.60 -15.87
CA ALA A 390 1.13 -21.31 -14.71
C ALA A 390 1.57 -20.34 -13.60
N ALA A 391 2.19 -19.20 -13.97
CA ALA A 391 2.56 -18.15 -13.02
C ALA A 391 1.31 -17.57 -12.31
N ILE A 392 0.22 -17.36 -13.04
CA ILE A 392 -1.04 -16.86 -12.46
C ILE A 392 -1.63 -17.89 -11.50
N TRP A 393 -1.69 -19.17 -11.87
CA TRP A 393 -2.15 -20.25 -10.98
C TRP A 393 -1.25 -20.42 -9.75
N PHE A 394 0.06 -20.32 -9.90
CA PHE A 394 1.01 -20.37 -8.80
C PHE A 394 0.72 -19.28 -7.76
N VAL A 395 0.51 -18.04 -8.21
CA VAL A 395 0.19 -16.92 -7.31
C VAL A 395 -1.20 -17.08 -6.69
N ALA A 396 -2.19 -17.58 -7.43
CA ALA A 396 -3.50 -17.92 -6.87
C ALA A 396 -3.38 -18.92 -5.72
N GLY A 397 -2.56 -19.97 -5.91
CA GLY A 397 -2.27 -20.99 -4.88
C GLY A 397 -1.59 -20.41 -3.65
N LEU A 398 -0.56 -19.57 -3.82
CA LEU A 398 0.11 -18.88 -2.71
C LEU A 398 -0.87 -17.97 -1.95
N THR A 399 -1.76 -17.30 -2.65
CA THR A 399 -2.77 -16.41 -2.04
C THR A 399 -3.79 -17.21 -1.24
N ALA A 400 -4.22 -18.37 -1.74
CA ALA A 400 -5.10 -19.29 -1.01
C ALA A 400 -4.44 -19.84 0.26
N ILE A 401 -3.16 -20.23 0.18
CA ILE A 401 -2.36 -20.66 1.34
C ILE A 401 -2.24 -19.52 2.35
N SER A 402 -1.97 -18.31 1.90
CA SER A 402 -1.90 -17.14 2.78
C SER A 402 -3.23 -16.88 3.51
N ALA A 403 -4.36 -17.01 2.81
CA ALA A 403 -5.69 -16.94 3.43
C ALA A 403 -5.88 -17.99 4.52
N ALA A 404 -5.46 -19.25 4.26
CA ALA A 404 -5.51 -20.33 5.24
C ALA A 404 -4.61 -20.05 6.46
N VAL A 405 -3.41 -19.50 6.25
CA VAL A 405 -2.51 -19.07 7.34
C VAL A 405 -3.19 -18.02 8.21
N VAL A 406 -3.84 -17.00 7.62
CA VAL A 406 -4.61 -16.01 8.38
C VAL A 406 -5.73 -16.68 9.16
N ALA A 407 -6.52 -17.56 8.52
CA ALA A 407 -7.65 -18.23 9.16
C ALA A 407 -7.24 -19.10 10.35
N VAL A 408 -6.08 -19.76 10.28
CA VAL A 408 -5.61 -20.68 11.34
C VAL A 408 -4.77 -19.97 12.39
N ARG A 409 -3.80 -19.13 11.97
CA ARG A 409 -2.79 -18.56 12.87
C ARG A 409 -3.24 -17.28 13.55
N MET A 410 -4.01 -16.42 12.84
CA MET A 410 -4.46 -15.13 13.38
C MET A 410 -5.63 -15.33 14.34
N TYR A 411 -5.59 -14.70 15.51
CA TYR A 411 -6.78 -14.53 16.35
C TYR A 411 -7.51 -13.23 15.99
N GLU A 412 -8.76 -13.05 16.46
CA GLU A 412 -9.48 -11.80 16.26
C GLU A 412 -8.86 -10.68 17.10
N THR A 413 -8.37 -9.63 16.42
CA THR A 413 -7.64 -8.54 17.08
C THR A 413 -8.53 -7.37 17.49
N HIS A 414 -9.73 -7.29 16.91
CA HIS A 414 -10.68 -6.25 17.26
C HIS A 414 -11.64 -6.79 18.33
N PRO A 415 -11.64 -6.26 19.57
CA PRO A 415 -12.53 -6.73 20.59
C PRO A 415 -13.98 -6.46 20.14
N PRO A 416 -14.91 -7.43 20.28
CA PRO A 416 -16.32 -7.20 20.00
C PRO A 416 -16.81 -6.04 20.85
N ARG A 417 -17.58 -5.10 20.28
CA ARG A 417 -18.20 -4.02 21.02
C ARG A 417 -18.93 -4.62 22.21
N GLN A 418 -18.50 -4.29 23.43
CA GLN A 418 -19.25 -4.57 24.65
C GLN A 418 -20.55 -3.76 24.61
N GLY A 419 -21.61 -4.28 23.98
CA GLY A 419 -22.83 -3.53 23.74
C GLY A 419 -24.05 -4.33 23.32
N GLU A 420 -23.95 -5.67 23.27
CA GLU A 420 -25.14 -6.53 23.21
C GLU A 420 -25.01 -7.65 24.24
N LYS A 421 -25.19 -7.28 25.51
CA LYS A 421 -25.63 -8.26 26.49
C LYS A 421 -27.05 -8.70 26.03
N ARG A 422 -27.10 -9.86 25.33
CA ARG A 422 -28.33 -10.63 25.24
C ARG A 422 -28.92 -10.69 26.65
N THR A 423 -30.05 -10.05 26.85
CA THR A 423 -30.93 -10.28 28.01
C THR A 423 -31.47 -11.70 27.93
N GLY A 424 -30.61 -12.65 28.21
CA GLY A 424 -30.93 -14.02 28.48
C GLY A 424 -30.80 -14.23 29.98
N ARG A 425 -31.92 -14.24 30.68
CA ARG A 425 -32.02 -14.67 32.07
C ARG A 425 -31.23 -15.96 32.27
N SER A 426 -30.09 -15.87 32.93
CA SER A 426 -29.47 -16.98 33.62
C SER A 426 -29.64 -16.74 35.12
N ARG A 427 -30.55 -17.50 35.74
CA ARG A 427 -30.50 -17.81 37.16
C ARG A 427 -29.28 -18.71 37.36
N ASP A 428 -28.18 -18.16 37.84
CA ASP A 428 -27.35 -18.83 38.84
C ASP A 428 -26.29 -17.88 39.35
N GLY A 429 -26.33 -17.67 40.66
CA GLY A 429 -25.40 -16.79 41.38
C GLY A 429 -24.10 -17.56 41.66
N ARG A 430 -23.07 -17.32 40.87
CA ARG A 430 -21.69 -17.51 41.30
C ARG A 430 -20.84 -16.36 40.77
N ARG A 431 -20.31 -15.57 41.67
CA ARG A 431 -19.20 -14.64 41.41
C ARG A 431 -18.02 -15.45 40.90
N SER A 432 -17.54 -15.13 39.71
CA SER A 432 -16.22 -15.55 39.26
C SER A 432 -15.29 -14.33 39.37
N ASP A 433 -14.30 -14.47 40.25
CA ASP A 433 -13.21 -13.51 40.42
C ASP A 433 -12.39 -13.39 39.12
N PRO A 434 -11.76 -12.22 38.85
CA PRO A 434 -10.90 -12.05 37.69
C PRO A 434 -9.65 -12.94 37.81
N LEU A 435 -9.34 -13.67 36.74
CA LEU A 435 -8.14 -14.48 36.64
C LEU A 435 -6.88 -13.62 36.79
N PRO A 436 -5.88 -14.07 37.57
CA PRO A 436 -4.60 -13.38 37.71
C PRO A 436 -3.79 -13.49 36.41
N ILE A 437 -3.20 -12.37 36.03
CA ILE A 437 -2.20 -12.28 34.95
C ILE A 437 -1.00 -13.12 35.39
N ALA A 438 -0.77 -14.24 34.71
CA ALA A 438 0.38 -15.12 34.97
C ALA A 438 1.68 -14.44 34.54
N ASP A 439 2.60 -14.36 35.48
CA ASP A 439 4.00 -14.02 35.33
C ASP A 439 4.68 -14.79 34.18
N LEU A 440 5.20 -14.05 33.23
CA LEU A 440 6.22 -14.55 32.29
C LEU A 440 7.60 -14.06 32.80
N THR A 441 8.05 -14.62 33.90
CA THR A 441 9.47 -14.58 34.29
C THR A 441 10.21 -15.66 33.51
N VAL A 442 11.08 -15.22 32.60
CA VAL A 442 12.11 -16.07 31.99
C VAL A 442 13.22 -16.21 33.03
N GLN A 443 13.50 -17.41 33.50
CA GLN A 443 14.73 -17.76 34.21
C GLN A 443 15.86 -18.11 33.22
N PRO A 444 17.11 -18.00 33.64
CA PRO A 444 18.34 -17.74 32.88
C PRO A 444 18.78 -18.82 31.88
#